data_d9023e28ca95b46ddab2537fc2616477
#
_entry.id   d9023e28ca95b46ddab2537fc2616477
#
_cell.length_a   1.000
_cell.length_b   1.000
_cell.length_c   1.000
_cell.angle_alpha   90.00
_cell.angle_beta   90.00
_cell.angle_gamma   90.00
#
_symmetry.space_group_name_H-M   'P 1'
#
loop_
_entity.id
_entity.type
_entity.pdbx_description
1 polymer ?
#
loop_
_entity_poly.entity_id
_entity_poly.type
_entity_poly.pdbx_seq_one_letter_code
_entity_poly.pdbx_strand_id
1 'polypeptide(L)'
;MQNISRDKRVQAIIIGYMFAAFIEGAAGFGTPAALAAPLLLALGFPAMAAAIICLVFNSFPVSFGAVGTPIVMGLSPLKPILDAGVADGGMTYAAFCKIVGEYCTMMHIPMAFILPVFMLGFMTRFYGPNRTWSEGFSAWKYCIFAGVCFSVPYFIVAWTLGPELPSLIGGLIGLGILIYGTKRGFCVPETTWDFGPHEKWDASWTGSIAASGKTEFHPHMTQFRAWLPYAIIGLILVLTRIPELGLKAWLASFKLSFVDILGYQGVSASIDYLFLPGTIPFTLVAILTIGLHSMKANDVKDAWTTTFAKMKAPTIALFAAVALVSIFRGSGVNDAGMDSMPLALAKTLAALTGEAWPALASYVGGLGAFITGSNTVSDLLFSQFQWDMATQLKFSKEIIVAAQAVGGGMGNMICIHNVVAVCAVVGLSGSEGMIIKKTFWPFLLYGIIVGIIACGLVF
;
A
#
# COMPACT_ATOMS: atom_id res chain seq x y z
N MET A 1 3.84 18.17 -15.23
CA MET A 1 3.94 18.76 -13.86
C MET A 1 4.32 20.23 -13.89
N GLN A 2 5.33 20.66 -14.64
CA GLN A 2 5.75 22.08 -14.71
C GLN A 2 4.61 23.03 -15.14
N ASN A 3 3.66 22.54 -15.95
CA ASN A 3 2.46 23.28 -16.35
C ASN A 3 1.34 23.30 -15.28
N ILE A 4 1.51 22.59 -14.16
CA ILE A 4 0.55 22.54 -13.05
C ILE A 4 1.04 23.43 -11.91
N SER A 5 2.25 23.19 -11.43
CA SER A 5 2.92 24.01 -10.41
C SER A 5 4.45 23.86 -10.49
N ARG A 6 5.15 24.96 -10.20
CA ARG A 6 6.62 24.98 -10.04
C ARG A 6 7.05 24.75 -8.60
N ASP A 7 6.15 24.88 -7.63
CA ASP A 7 6.44 24.68 -6.22
C ASP A 7 6.71 23.18 -5.93
N LYS A 8 7.88 22.89 -5.36
CA LYS A 8 8.29 21.52 -5.05
C LYS A 8 7.43 20.86 -3.98
N ARG A 9 6.83 21.63 -3.08
CA ARG A 9 5.90 21.12 -2.06
C ARG A 9 4.62 20.60 -2.74
N VAL A 10 4.10 21.35 -3.71
CA VAL A 10 2.94 20.96 -4.51
C VAL A 10 3.26 19.73 -5.38
N GLN A 11 4.45 19.71 -6.01
CA GLN A 11 4.90 18.57 -6.82
C GLN A 11 5.06 17.30 -5.98
N ALA A 12 5.60 17.40 -4.77
CA ALA A 12 5.74 16.29 -3.83
C ALA A 12 4.37 15.66 -3.47
N ILE A 13 3.36 16.50 -3.23
CA ILE A 13 2.00 16.03 -2.92
C ILE A 13 1.32 15.40 -4.14
N ILE A 14 1.40 16.01 -5.32
CA ILE A 14 0.73 15.45 -6.50
C ILE A 14 1.36 14.11 -6.91
N ILE A 15 2.69 14.00 -6.92
CA ILE A 15 3.40 12.81 -7.40
C ILE A 15 3.64 11.82 -6.26
N GLY A 16 4.29 12.28 -5.19
CA GLY A 16 4.70 11.40 -4.09
C GLY A 16 3.53 10.86 -3.28
N TYR A 17 2.46 11.66 -3.13
CA TYR A 17 1.27 11.25 -2.40
C TYR A 17 0.19 10.71 -3.35
N MET A 18 -0.45 11.57 -4.14
CA MET A 18 -1.71 11.23 -4.82
C MET A 18 -1.53 10.27 -5.99
N PHE A 19 -0.54 10.53 -6.86
CA PHE A 19 -0.23 9.62 -7.97
C PHE A 19 0.31 8.28 -7.46
N ALA A 20 1.18 8.31 -6.43
CA ALA A 20 1.69 7.08 -5.82
C ALA A 20 0.57 6.25 -5.18
N ALA A 21 -0.41 6.87 -4.51
CA ALA A 21 -1.56 6.18 -3.95
C ALA A 21 -2.42 5.48 -5.02
N PHE A 22 -2.63 6.13 -6.16
CA PHE A 22 -3.31 5.52 -7.31
C PHE A 22 -2.55 4.31 -7.85
N ILE A 23 -1.22 4.43 -8.03
CA ILE A 23 -0.37 3.33 -8.52
C ILE A 23 -0.33 2.18 -7.51
N GLU A 24 -0.34 2.47 -6.20
CA GLU A 24 -0.42 1.42 -5.16
C GLU A 24 -1.72 0.63 -5.28
N GLY A 25 -2.85 1.31 -5.46
CA GLY A 25 -4.13 0.66 -5.68
C GLY A 25 -4.14 -0.27 -6.89
N ALA A 26 -3.42 0.08 -7.95
CA ALA A 26 -3.34 -0.71 -9.19
C ALA A 26 -2.33 -1.86 -9.11
N ALA A 27 -1.10 -1.59 -8.63
CA ALA A 27 0.04 -2.50 -8.78
C ALA A 27 0.57 -3.08 -7.44
N GLY A 28 0.54 -2.29 -6.36
CA GLY A 28 1.08 -2.72 -5.06
C GLY A 28 2.58 -3.02 -5.05
N PHE A 29 3.02 -3.77 -4.05
CA PHE A 29 4.37 -4.36 -3.95
C PHE A 29 5.54 -3.36 -4.08
N GLY A 30 5.40 -2.14 -3.52
CA GLY A 30 6.45 -1.12 -3.57
C GLY A 30 6.65 -0.45 -4.94
N THR A 31 5.88 -0.86 -5.95
CA THR A 31 5.91 -0.28 -7.30
C THR A 31 5.70 1.24 -7.31
N PRO A 32 4.79 1.83 -6.50
CA PRO A 32 4.56 3.26 -6.50
C PRO A 32 5.81 4.07 -6.15
N ALA A 33 6.50 3.68 -5.09
CA ALA A 33 7.70 4.40 -4.67
C ALA A 33 8.82 4.29 -5.71
N ALA A 34 8.97 3.12 -6.34
CA ALA A 34 9.92 2.89 -7.42
C ALA A 34 9.59 3.65 -8.72
N LEU A 35 8.32 4.03 -8.96
CA LEU A 35 7.91 4.83 -10.10
C LEU A 35 7.90 6.34 -9.80
N ALA A 36 7.38 6.73 -8.63
CA ALA A 36 7.22 8.14 -8.27
C ALA A 36 8.55 8.81 -7.92
N ALA A 37 9.48 8.11 -7.28
CA ALA A 37 10.77 8.70 -6.89
C ALA A 37 11.63 9.13 -8.10
N PRO A 38 11.78 8.35 -9.19
CA PRO A 38 12.44 8.84 -10.41
C PRO A 38 11.73 10.02 -11.06
N LEU A 39 10.39 10.11 -10.98
CA LEU A 39 9.64 11.26 -11.50
C LEU A 39 9.96 12.54 -10.70
N LEU A 40 10.04 12.44 -9.35
CA LEU A 40 10.47 13.56 -8.51
C LEU A 40 11.93 13.93 -8.80
N LEU A 41 12.83 12.95 -8.95
CA LEU A 41 14.23 13.17 -9.34
C LEU A 41 14.34 13.93 -10.68
N ALA A 42 13.56 13.53 -11.68
CA ALA A 42 13.50 14.19 -12.98
C ALA A 42 12.95 15.63 -12.89
N LEU A 43 12.16 15.94 -11.85
CA LEU A 43 11.70 17.29 -11.57
C LEU A 43 12.71 18.12 -10.75
N GLY A 44 13.89 17.59 -10.43
CA GLY A 44 14.94 18.31 -9.72
C GLY A 44 14.87 18.17 -8.20
N PHE A 45 14.26 17.11 -7.67
CA PHE A 45 14.36 16.78 -6.24
C PHE A 45 15.70 16.09 -5.94
N PRO A 46 16.29 16.32 -4.77
CA PRO A 46 17.37 15.47 -4.28
C PRO A 46 16.93 14.01 -4.21
N ALA A 47 17.79 13.09 -4.63
CA ALA A 47 17.47 11.66 -4.67
C ALA A 47 16.98 11.11 -3.34
N MET A 48 17.64 11.49 -2.24
CA MET A 48 17.29 11.10 -0.87
C MET A 48 15.91 11.63 -0.46
N ALA A 49 15.59 12.89 -0.78
CA ALA A 49 14.28 13.47 -0.49
C ALA A 49 13.18 12.76 -1.29
N ALA A 50 13.40 12.52 -2.59
CA ALA A 50 12.44 11.81 -3.45
C ALA A 50 12.15 10.40 -2.93
N ALA A 51 13.20 9.65 -2.54
CA ALA A 51 13.06 8.30 -1.99
C ALA A 51 12.23 8.29 -0.70
N ILE A 52 12.56 9.13 0.26
CA ILE A 52 11.88 9.16 1.56
C ILE A 52 10.42 9.60 1.42
N ILE A 53 10.15 10.64 0.63
CA ILE A 53 8.78 11.13 0.39
C ILE A 53 7.92 10.02 -0.20
N CYS A 54 8.41 9.32 -1.22
CA CYS A 54 7.63 8.26 -1.88
C CYS A 54 7.43 7.05 -0.99
N LEU A 55 8.42 6.66 -0.18
CA LEU A 55 8.28 5.55 0.76
C LEU A 55 7.27 5.87 1.87
N VAL A 56 7.33 7.07 2.45
CA VAL A 56 6.41 7.45 3.53
C VAL A 56 4.98 7.59 3.03
N PHE A 57 4.77 8.26 1.90
CA PHE A 57 3.42 8.41 1.35
C PHE A 57 2.83 7.11 0.80
N ASN A 58 3.66 6.10 0.51
CA ASN A 58 3.16 4.80 0.11
C ASN A 58 2.48 4.02 1.24
N SER A 59 2.59 4.43 2.50
CA SER A 59 2.15 3.64 3.65
C SER A 59 0.63 3.51 3.82
N PHE A 60 -0.14 4.58 3.59
CA PHE A 60 -1.59 4.54 3.83
C PHE A 60 -2.43 3.92 2.69
N PRO A 61 -2.04 3.92 1.41
CA PRO A 61 -2.79 3.21 0.39
C PRO A 61 -2.51 1.69 0.36
N VAL A 62 -1.45 1.22 1.02
CA VAL A 62 -0.94 -0.16 0.91
C VAL A 62 -1.94 -1.21 1.37
N SER A 63 -2.74 -0.97 2.42
CA SER A 63 -3.74 -1.94 2.89
C SER A 63 -4.76 -2.33 1.81
N PHE A 64 -4.96 -1.46 0.82
CA PHE A 64 -5.79 -1.72 -0.37
C PHE A 64 -4.96 -1.73 -1.66
N GLY A 65 -3.65 -1.98 -1.54
CA GLY A 65 -2.73 -2.11 -2.66
C GLY A 65 -3.02 -3.35 -3.50
N ALA A 66 -2.57 -3.35 -4.76
CA ALA A 66 -2.82 -4.43 -5.71
C ALA A 66 -4.27 -4.94 -5.65
N VAL A 67 -5.23 -3.99 -5.73
CA VAL A 67 -6.68 -4.25 -5.70
C VAL A 67 -7.12 -5.01 -4.43
N GLY A 68 -6.71 -4.49 -3.26
CA GLY A 68 -7.12 -5.01 -1.95
C GLY A 68 -6.48 -6.34 -1.55
N THR A 69 -5.45 -6.77 -2.26
CA THR A 69 -4.75 -8.04 -1.99
C THR A 69 -4.35 -8.21 -0.51
N PRO A 70 -3.83 -7.19 0.21
CA PRO A 70 -3.49 -7.33 1.62
C PRO A 70 -4.66 -7.77 2.50
N ILE A 71 -5.84 -7.22 2.29
CA ILE A 71 -7.03 -7.61 3.07
C ILE A 71 -7.63 -8.91 2.51
N VAL A 72 -7.91 -8.98 1.20
CA VAL A 72 -8.66 -10.10 0.62
C VAL A 72 -7.86 -11.40 0.64
N MET A 73 -6.54 -11.34 0.43
CA MET A 73 -5.67 -12.53 0.44
C MET A 73 -4.90 -12.66 1.75
N GLY A 74 -4.45 -11.53 2.32
CA GLY A 74 -3.65 -11.53 3.55
C GLY A 74 -4.42 -12.06 4.76
N LEU A 75 -5.73 -11.85 4.82
CA LEU A 75 -6.59 -12.38 5.89
C LEU A 75 -7.09 -13.81 5.63
N SER A 76 -6.71 -14.44 4.53
CA SER A 76 -7.16 -15.80 4.19
C SER A 76 -6.90 -16.86 5.27
N PRO A 77 -5.92 -16.74 6.17
CA PRO A 77 -5.79 -17.62 7.33
C PRO A 77 -7.05 -17.69 8.21
N LEU A 78 -7.85 -16.64 8.24
CA LEU A 78 -9.08 -16.58 9.04
C LEU A 78 -10.29 -17.23 8.34
N LYS A 79 -10.19 -17.51 7.03
CA LYS A 79 -11.30 -18.05 6.25
C LYS A 79 -11.86 -19.36 6.81
N PRO A 80 -11.08 -20.37 7.19
CA PRO A 80 -11.62 -21.62 7.74
C PRO A 80 -12.38 -21.40 9.06
N ILE A 81 -11.92 -20.47 9.89
CA ILE A 81 -12.55 -20.16 11.17
C ILE A 81 -13.91 -19.47 10.94
N LEU A 82 -13.94 -18.50 10.02
CA LEU A 82 -15.16 -17.77 9.68
C LEU A 82 -16.17 -18.64 8.97
N ASP A 83 -15.73 -19.43 7.97
CA ASP A 83 -16.61 -20.32 7.21
C ASP A 83 -17.24 -21.40 8.10
N ALA A 84 -16.50 -21.92 9.10
CA ALA A 84 -17.06 -22.85 10.09
C ALA A 84 -18.16 -22.22 10.96
N GLY A 85 -18.04 -20.93 11.28
CA GLY A 85 -19.03 -20.19 12.09
C GLY A 85 -20.31 -19.80 11.35
N VAL A 86 -20.32 -19.84 10.02
CA VAL A 86 -21.49 -19.40 9.21
C VAL A 86 -22.71 -20.27 9.49
N ALA A 87 -22.53 -21.57 9.71
CA ALA A 87 -23.63 -22.49 10.02
C ALA A 87 -24.38 -22.10 11.32
N ASP A 88 -23.70 -21.47 12.26
CA ASP A 88 -24.21 -20.99 13.54
C ASP A 88 -24.63 -19.50 13.50
N GLY A 89 -24.83 -18.94 12.30
CA GLY A 89 -25.22 -17.53 12.12
C GLY A 89 -24.06 -16.53 12.20
N GLY A 90 -22.82 -17.01 12.12
CA GLY A 90 -21.63 -16.18 12.11
C GLY A 90 -21.41 -15.44 10.77
N MET A 91 -20.44 -14.54 10.80
CA MET A 91 -20.08 -13.68 9.67
C MET A 91 -19.32 -14.46 8.57
N THR A 92 -19.65 -14.20 7.31
CA THR A 92 -18.87 -14.75 6.17
C THR A 92 -17.48 -14.09 6.07
N TYR A 93 -16.51 -14.80 5.49
CA TYR A 93 -15.17 -14.24 5.24
C TYR A 93 -15.22 -12.91 4.45
N ALA A 94 -16.06 -12.82 3.43
CA ALA A 94 -16.19 -11.60 2.64
C ALA A 94 -16.75 -10.42 3.44
N ALA A 95 -17.73 -10.67 4.31
CA ALA A 95 -18.28 -9.64 5.22
C ALA A 95 -17.22 -9.18 6.23
N PHE A 96 -16.43 -10.11 6.78
CA PHE A 96 -15.32 -9.78 7.68
C PHE A 96 -14.28 -8.91 7.00
N CYS A 97 -13.82 -9.29 5.81
CA CYS A 97 -12.86 -8.48 5.02
C CYS A 97 -13.39 -7.07 4.72
N LYS A 98 -14.69 -6.94 4.45
CA LYS A 98 -15.32 -5.63 4.24
C LYS A 98 -15.24 -4.78 5.51
N ILE A 99 -15.64 -5.29 6.65
CA ILE A 99 -15.61 -4.56 7.93
C ILE A 99 -14.17 -4.21 8.33
N VAL A 100 -13.23 -5.13 8.19
CA VAL A 100 -11.81 -4.84 8.39
C VAL A 100 -11.35 -3.70 7.48
N GLY A 101 -11.75 -3.71 6.20
CA GLY A 101 -11.45 -2.62 5.27
C GLY A 101 -12.02 -1.28 5.71
N GLU A 102 -13.24 -1.26 6.22
CA GLU A 102 -13.88 -0.06 6.78
C GLU A 102 -13.07 0.51 7.95
N TYR A 103 -12.68 -0.32 8.92
CA TYR A 103 -11.82 0.11 10.03
C TYR A 103 -10.43 0.52 9.57
N CYS A 104 -9.85 -0.14 8.56
CA CYS A 104 -8.58 0.30 7.97
C CYS A 104 -8.68 1.73 7.43
N THR A 105 -9.77 2.10 6.75
CA THR A 105 -9.94 3.49 6.27
C THR A 105 -10.01 4.47 7.42
N MET A 106 -10.75 4.15 8.50
CA MET A 106 -10.84 5.01 9.68
C MET A 106 -9.48 5.25 10.34
N MET A 107 -8.60 4.25 10.36
CA MET A 107 -7.26 4.37 10.93
C MET A 107 -6.27 5.08 9.99
N HIS A 108 -6.42 4.92 8.66
CA HIS A 108 -5.54 5.56 7.67
C HIS A 108 -5.87 7.04 7.44
N ILE A 109 -7.14 7.43 7.49
CA ILE A 109 -7.58 8.80 7.15
C ILE A 109 -6.86 9.88 7.98
N PRO A 110 -6.71 9.81 9.29
CA PRO A 110 -5.97 10.82 10.03
C PRO A 110 -4.53 10.99 9.53
N MET A 111 -3.90 9.88 9.12
CA MET A 111 -2.54 9.92 8.58
C MET A 111 -2.49 10.51 7.16
N ALA A 112 -3.56 10.39 6.38
CA ALA A 112 -3.69 11.04 5.08
C ALA A 112 -3.67 12.59 5.18
N PHE A 113 -3.97 13.14 6.35
CA PHE A 113 -3.84 14.59 6.66
C PHE A 113 -2.52 14.93 7.34
N ILE A 114 -2.10 14.13 8.31
CA ILE A 114 -0.92 14.43 9.16
C ILE A 114 0.37 14.24 8.37
N LEU A 115 0.51 13.12 7.63
CA LEU A 115 1.75 12.81 6.91
C LEU A 115 2.11 13.86 5.85
N PRO A 116 1.20 14.40 5.02
CA PRO A 116 1.55 15.42 4.06
C PRO A 116 2.14 16.68 4.72
N VAL A 117 1.53 17.16 5.81
CA VAL A 117 2.03 18.32 6.55
C VAL A 117 3.40 18.03 7.15
N PHE A 118 3.52 16.88 7.85
CA PHE A 118 4.77 16.46 8.46
C PHE A 118 5.88 16.28 7.42
N MET A 119 5.60 15.63 6.31
CA MET A 119 6.60 15.33 5.27
C MET A 119 7.05 16.57 4.50
N LEU A 120 6.19 17.56 4.27
CA LEU A 120 6.63 18.83 3.70
C LEU A 120 7.51 19.60 4.68
N GLY A 121 7.18 19.63 5.98
CA GLY A 121 8.05 20.17 7.02
C GLY A 121 9.39 19.44 7.09
N PHE A 122 9.37 18.11 7.07
CA PHE A 122 10.57 17.28 7.03
C PHE A 122 11.44 17.58 5.80
N MET A 123 10.82 17.66 4.63
CA MET A 123 11.49 17.97 3.36
C MET A 123 12.21 19.33 3.44
N THR A 124 11.53 20.38 3.89
CA THR A 124 12.11 21.72 3.98
C THR A 124 13.15 21.83 5.08
N ARG A 125 13.00 21.11 6.19
CA ARG A 125 13.94 21.08 7.30
C ARG A 125 15.27 20.40 6.97
N PHE A 126 15.20 19.25 6.28
CA PHE A 126 16.37 18.42 6.06
C PHE A 126 17.01 18.62 4.69
N TYR A 127 16.25 19.10 3.70
CA TYR A 127 16.71 19.25 2.31
C TYR A 127 16.51 20.66 1.76
N GLY A 128 15.88 21.56 2.51
CA GLY A 128 15.67 22.95 2.08
C GLY A 128 16.90 23.84 2.31
N PRO A 129 16.99 24.94 1.56
CA PRO A 129 18.10 25.88 1.67
C PRO A 129 18.19 26.55 3.06
N ASN A 130 17.06 26.86 3.67
CA ASN A 130 16.99 27.52 4.97
C ASN A 130 16.84 26.53 6.15
N ARG A 131 16.68 25.25 5.87
CA ARG A 131 16.55 24.16 6.86
C ARG A 131 15.50 24.45 7.95
N THR A 132 14.34 24.98 7.56
CA THR A 132 13.24 25.33 8.47
C THR A 132 12.03 24.45 8.29
N TRP A 133 11.30 24.15 9.39
CA TRP A 133 10.01 23.47 9.34
C TRP A 133 8.90 24.37 8.81
N SER A 134 8.98 25.67 9.10
CA SER A 134 7.94 26.64 8.78
C SER A 134 7.65 26.77 7.29
N GLU A 135 8.67 26.62 6.44
CA GLU A 135 8.50 26.65 4.98
C GLU A 135 7.64 25.50 4.46
N GLY A 136 7.78 24.31 5.03
CA GLY A 136 6.93 23.17 4.71
C GLY A 136 5.52 23.34 5.28
N PHE A 137 5.45 23.73 6.56
CA PHE A 137 4.16 23.92 7.23
C PHE A 137 3.34 25.07 6.62
N SER A 138 3.94 26.05 5.96
CA SER A 138 3.18 27.09 5.26
C SER A 138 2.26 26.56 4.16
N ALA A 139 2.51 25.35 3.65
CA ALA A 139 1.67 24.65 2.68
C ALA A 139 0.54 23.80 3.31
N TRP A 140 0.26 23.93 4.62
CA TRP A 140 -0.69 23.11 5.34
C TRP A 140 -2.10 23.08 4.71
N LYS A 141 -2.59 24.23 4.22
CA LYS A 141 -3.89 24.32 3.55
C LYS A 141 -3.96 23.39 2.33
N TYR A 142 -2.88 23.35 1.56
CA TYR A 142 -2.78 22.47 0.40
C TYR A 142 -2.70 20.99 0.80
N CYS A 143 -2.01 20.68 1.90
CA CYS A 143 -1.97 19.31 2.45
C CYS A 143 -3.34 18.85 2.93
N ILE A 144 -4.11 19.72 3.61
CA ILE A 144 -5.48 19.42 4.03
C ILE A 144 -6.37 19.21 2.81
N PHE A 145 -6.27 20.07 1.80
CA PHE A 145 -7.03 19.89 0.55
C PHE A 145 -6.69 18.55 -0.12
N ALA A 146 -5.41 18.18 -0.22
CA ALA A 146 -5.00 16.89 -0.74
C ALA A 146 -5.54 15.71 0.09
N GLY A 147 -5.48 15.85 1.42
CA GLY A 147 -6.07 14.88 2.35
C GLY A 147 -7.57 14.65 2.11
N VAL A 148 -8.35 15.73 1.93
CA VAL A 148 -9.77 15.64 1.60
C VAL A 148 -10.00 14.97 0.24
N CYS A 149 -9.23 15.39 -0.79
CA CYS A 149 -9.32 14.83 -2.13
C CYS A 149 -9.10 13.30 -2.15
N PHE A 150 -8.20 12.79 -1.32
CA PHE A 150 -7.94 11.36 -1.19
C PHE A 150 -8.97 10.68 -0.29
N SER A 151 -9.14 11.18 0.94
CA SER A 151 -9.85 10.47 2.01
C SER A 151 -11.34 10.30 1.73
N VAL A 152 -11.99 11.29 1.11
CA VAL A 152 -13.43 11.22 0.85
C VAL A 152 -13.78 10.09 -0.12
N PRO A 153 -13.22 10.05 -1.35
CA PRO A 153 -13.53 8.94 -2.25
C PRO A 153 -12.98 7.59 -1.74
N TYR A 154 -11.82 7.57 -1.06
CA TYR A 154 -11.24 6.40 -0.46
C TYR A 154 -12.19 5.76 0.60
N PHE A 155 -12.75 6.57 1.48
CA PHE A 155 -13.73 6.14 2.48
C PHE A 155 -15.02 5.63 1.82
N ILE A 156 -15.62 6.44 0.92
CA ILE A 156 -16.87 6.06 0.24
C ILE A 156 -16.72 4.73 -0.48
N VAL A 157 -15.62 4.52 -1.20
CA VAL A 157 -15.37 3.28 -1.95
C VAL A 157 -15.24 2.09 -1.02
N ALA A 158 -14.51 2.21 0.10
CA ALA A 158 -14.36 1.11 1.05
C ALA A 158 -15.72 0.67 1.64
N TRP A 159 -16.58 1.62 1.97
CA TRP A 159 -17.87 1.36 2.59
C TRP A 159 -18.94 0.86 1.60
N THR A 160 -18.85 1.24 0.33
CA THR A 160 -19.83 0.86 -0.70
C THR A 160 -19.40 -0.34 -1.52
N LEU A 161 -18.16 -0.35 -2.02
CA LEU A 161 -17.65 -1.36 -2.96
C LEU A 161 -16.78 -2.44 -2.30
N GLY A 162 -16.29 -2.20 -1.08
CA GLY A 162 -15.43 -3.14 -0.35
C GLY A 162 -13.94 -2.84 -0.45
N PRO A 163 -13.07 -3.75 0.05
CA PRO A 163 -11.65 -3.48 0.26
C PRO A 163 -10.79 -3.54 -1.02
N GLU A 164 -11.34 -3.92 -2.16
CA GLU A 164 -10.55 -4.08 -3.38
C GLU A 164 -10.17 -2.74 -4.05
N LEU A 165 -11.02 -1.73 -3.95
CA LEU A 165 -10.95 -0.55 -4.82
C LEU A 165 -10.58 0.80 -4.15
N PRO A 166 -10.49 0.94 -2.81
CA PRO A 166 -10.34 2.24 -2.17
C PRO A 166 -9.12 3.02 -2.65
N SER A 167 -7.94 2.40 -2.68
CA SER A 167 -6.70 3.07 -3.11
C SER A 167 -6.70 3.38 -4.61
N LEU A 168 -7.24 2.49 -5.44
CA LEU A 168 -7.28 2.67 -6.88
C LEU A 168 -8.22 3.81 -7.27
N ILE A 169 -9.49 3.72 -6.87
CA ILE A 169 -10.51 4.72 -7.25
C ILE A 169 -10.33 6.00 -6.44
N GLY A 170 -10.05 5.88 -5.13
CA GLY A 170 -9.79 7.03 -4.27
C GLY A 170 -8.58 7.83 -4.75
N GLY A 171 -7.49 7.14 -5.10
CA GLY A 171 -6.30 7.77 -5.68
C GLY A 171 -6.56 8.43 -7.02
N LEU A 172 -7.30 7.78 -7.93
CA LEU A 172 -7.59 8.31 -9.26
C LEU A 172 -8.50 9.55 -9.20
N ILE A 173 -9.61 9.46 -8.46
CA ILE A 173 -10.55 10.58 -8.29
C ILE A 173 -9.85 11.73 -7.56
N GLY A 174 -9.15 11.41 -6.46
CA GLY A 174 -8.41 12.39 -5.68
C GLY A 174 -7.36 13.12 -6.51
N LEU A 175 -6.61 12.41 -7.35
CA LEU A 175 -5.63 12.99 -8.27
C LEU A 175 -6.29 13.96 -9.26
N GLY A 176 -7.43 13.59 -9.83
CA GLY A 176 -8.19 14.44 -10.75
C GLY A 176 -8.65 15.74 -10.09
N ILE A 177 -9.26 15.64 -8.90
CA ILE A 177 -9.76 16.80 -8.14
C ILE A 177 -8.58 17.69 -7.71
N LEU A 178 -7.49 17.07 -7.20
CA LEU A 178 -6.31 17.81 -6.76
C LEU A 178 -5.64 18.58 -7.90
N ILE A 179 -5.45 17.95 -9.06
CA ILE A 179 -4.88 18.62 -10.25
C ILE A 179 -5.79 19.78 -10.71
N TYR A 180 -7.10 19.56 -10.75
CA TYR A 180 -8.05 20.58 -11.14
C TYR A 180 -8.02 21.78 -10.18
N GLY A 181 -8.08 21.53 -8.87
CA GLY A 181 -8.00 22.58 -7.85
C GLY A 181 -6.67 23.32 -7.89
N THR A 182 -5.56 22.61 -8.08
CA THR A 182 -4.21 23.21 -8.20
C THR A 182 -4.14 24.17 -9.40
N LYS A 183 -4.67 23.77 -10.55
CA LYS A 183 -4.72 24.64 -11.74
C LYS A 183 -5.57 25.90 -11.54
N ARG A 184 -6.55 25.85 -10.64
CA ARG A 184 -7.39 26.98 -10.25
C ARG A 184 -6.79 27.80 -9.11
N GLY A 185 -5.60 27.44 -8.62
CA GLY A 185 -4.93 28.11 -7.49
C GLY A 185 -5.56 27.80 -6.12
N PHE A 186 -6.42 26.80 -6.00
CA PHE A 186 -7.12 26.49 -4.75
C PHE A 186 -6.16 25.93 -3.71
N CYS A 187 -6.05 26.60 -2.58
CA CYS A 187 -5.15 26.28 -1.46
C CYS A 187 -3.66 26.21 -1.84
N VAL A 188 -3.25 26.57 -3.03
CA VAL A 188 -1.85 26.57 -3.46
C VAL A 188 -1.08 27.62 -2.66
N PRO A 189 0.16 27.32 -2.17
CA PRO A 189 0.98 28.30 -1.47
C PRO A 189 1.26 29.55 -2.32
N GLU A 190 1.19 30.72 -1.72
CA GLU A 190 1.40 32.00 -2.41
C GLU A 190 2.85 32.18 -2.88
N THR A 191 3.81 31.62 -2.11
CA THR A 191 5.23 31.68 -2.43
C THR A 191 5.71 30.34 -2.98
N THR A 192 6.37 30.35 -4.13
CA THR A 192 7.00 29.15 -4.70
C THR A 192 8.24 28.77 -3.91
N TRP A 193 8.35 27.51 -3.53
CA TRP A 193 9.49 26.95 -2.81
C TRP A 193 10.26 25.95 -3.67
N ASP A 194 11.61 25.97 -3.55
CA ASP A 194 12.53 25.05 -4.22
C ASP A 194 13.69 24.66 -3.30
N PHE A 195 14.43 23.60 -3.64
CA PHE A 195 15.60 23.10 -2.90
C PHE A 195 16.83 23.99 -2.98
N GLY A 196 16.81 25.02 -3.80
CA GLY A 196 17.96 25.87 -4.07
C GLY A 196 18.97 25.26 -5.07
N PRO A 197 20.09 25.96 -5.31
CA PRO A 197 21.10 25.56 -6.30
C PRO A 197 21.73 24.20 -5.96
N HIS A 198 21.92 23.37 -6.97
CA HIS A 198 22.44 22.00 -6.84
C HIS A 198 23.85 21.94 -6.22
N GLU A 199 24.68 22.99 -6.46
CA GLU A 199 26.03 23.10 -5.93
C GLU A 199 26.07 23.23 -4.39
N LYS A 200 24.95 23.62 -3.76
CA LYS A 200 24.81 23.75 -2.30
C LYS A 200 24.24 22.49 -1.63
N TRP A 201 23.93 21.46 -2.40
CA TRP A 201 23.40 20.23 -1.85
C TRP A 201 24.49 19.42 -1.15
N ASP A 202 24.12 18.80 -0.03
CA ASP A 202 24.98 17.83 0.63
C ASP A 202 25.18 16.60 -0.28
N ALA A 203 26.40 16.07 -0.32
CA ALA A 203 26.71 14.88 -1.11
C ALA A 203 25.84 13.67 -0.76
N SER A 204 25.39 13.56 0.49
CA SER A 204 24.48 12.51 0.94
C SER A 204 23.06 12.61 0.40
N TRP A 205 22.68 13.76 -0.20
CA TRP A 205 21.34 13.96 -0.78
C TRP A 205 21.26 13.45 -2.22
N THR A 206 22.41 13.32 -2.88
CA THR A 206 22.53 12.99 -4.30
C THR A 206 22.90 11.53 -4.49
N GLY A 207 22.38 10.92 -5.53
CA GLY A 207 22.75 9.58 -5.96
C GLY A 207 23.67 9.58 -7.17
N SER A 208 23.99 8.39 -7.67
CA SER A 208 24.77 8.23 -8.91
C SER A 208 23.99 8.67 -10.17
N ILE A 209 22.67 8.83 -10.06
CA ILE A 209 21.79 9.32 -11.14
C ILE A 209 21.58 10.83 -10.90
N ALA A 210 21.99 11.64 -11.86
CA ALA A 210 21.87 13.09 -11.78
C ALA A 210 20.39 13.53 -11.78
N ALA A 211 20.05 14.48 -10.89
CA ALA A 211 18.76 15.15 -10.90
C ALA A 211 18.70 16.04 -12.16
N SER A 212 18.07 15.58 -13.23
CA SER A 212 17.95 16.32 -14.47
C SER A 212 16.72 17.21 -14.47
N GLY A 213 16.86 18.46 -14.04
CA GLY A 213 15.79 19.46 -14.18
C GLY A 213 15.44 19.86 -15.64
N LYS A 214 16.02 19.22 -16.63
CA LYS A 214 15.85 19.46 -18.07
C LYS A 214 15.66 18.14 -18.81
N THR A 215 14.53 17.47 -18.60
CA THR A 215 14.09 16.46 -19.55
C THR A 215 13.16 17.17 -20.54
N GLU A 216 13.60 17.41 -21.76
CA GLU A 216 12.72 17.76 -22.86
C GLU A 216 11.84 16.56 -23.13
N PHE A 217 10.65 16.57 -22.56
CA PHE A 217 9.67 15.52 -22.74
C PHE A 217 8.96 15.76 -24.07
N HIS A 218 9.25 14.98 -25.07
CA HIS A 218 8.50 14.96 -26.34
C HIS A 218 7.32 13.99 -26.18
N PRO A 219 6.08 14.49 -25.97
CA PRO A 219 4.93 13.63 -25.84
C PRO A 219 4.63 12.96 -27.17
N HIS A 220 4.76 11.63 -27.23
CA HIS A 220 4.47 10.83 -28.44
C HIS A 220 3.02 10.35 -28.50
N MET A 221 2.20 10.61 -27.46
CA MET A 221 0.77 10.32 -27.43
C MET A 221 -0.01 11.33 -26.58
N THR A 222 -1.33 11.38 -26.74
CA THR A 222 -2.21 12.22 -25.93
C THR A 222 -2.32 11.67 -24.51
N GLN A 223 -2.55 12.54 -23.51
CA GLN A 223 -2.77 12.13 -22.13
C GLN A 223 -3.94 11.14 -22.01
N PHE A 224 -5.04 11.35 -22.72
CA PHE A 224 -6.18 10.44 -22.73
C PHE A 224 -5.75 9.02 -23.13
N ARG A 225 -5.00 8.89 -24.22
CA ARG A 225 -4.51 7.59 -24.68
C ARG A 225 -3.58 6.92 -23.68
N ALA A 226 -2.72 7.70 -23.00
CA ALA A 226 -1.82 7.19 -21.97
C ALA A 226 -2.57 6.67 -20.73
N TRP A 227 -3.70 7.29 -20.36
CA TRP A 227 -4.50 6.89 -19.20
C TRP A 227 -5.56 5.82 -19.50
N LEU A 228 -5.86 5.55 -20.76
CA LEU A 228 -6.92 4.64 -21.19
C LEU A 228 -6.78 3.22 -20.62
N PRO A 229 -5.60 2.58 -20.56
CA PRO A 229 -5.45 1.26 -19.94
C PRO A 229 -5.88 1.23 -18.48
N TYR A 230 -5.50 2.25 -17.71
CA TYR A 230 -5.90 2.36 -16.30
C TYR A 230 -7.40 2.57 -16.12
N ALA A 231 -8.02 3.35 -17.00
CA ALA A 231 -9.46 3.53 -17.02
C ALA A 231 -10.20 2.23 -17.36
N ILE A 232 -9.68 1.44 -18.31
CA ILE A 232 -10.25 0.12 -18.69
C ILE A 232 -10.13 -0.85 -17.50
N ILE A 233 -8.97 -0.93 -16.84
CA ILE A 233 -8.80 -1.75 -15.64
C ILE A 233 -9.80 -1.33 -14.57
N GLY A 234 -9.86 -0.04 -14.24
CA GLY A 234 -10.80 0.48 -13.24
C GLY A 234 -12.25 0.12 -13.56
N LEU A 235 -12.66 0.27 -14.83
CA LEU A 235 -13.99 -0.09 -15.28
C LEU A 235 -14.29 -1.59 -15.15
N ILE A 236 -13.37 -2.45 -15.57
CA ILE A 236 -13.51 -3.91 -15.45
C ILE A 236 -13.68 -4.28 -13.97
N LEU A 237 -12.85 -3.71 -13.09
CA LEU A 237 -12.90 -4.00 -11.66
C LEU A 237 -14.21 -3.55 -11.03
N VAL A 238 -14.69 -2.35 -11.34
CA VAL A 238 -15.99 -1.86 -10.86
C VAL A 238 -17.12 -2.77 -11.35
N LEU A 239 -17.19 -3.04 -12.65
CA LEU A 239 -18.25 -3.89 -13.23
C LEU A 239 -18.26 -5.28 -12.62
N THR A 240 -17.10 -5.88 -12.36
CA THR A 240 -17.01 -7.21 -11.73
C THR A 240 -17.38 -7.25 -10.26
N ARG A 241 -17.55 -6.09 -9.60
CA ARG A 241 -17.93 -5.96 -8.18
C ARG A 241 -19.38 -5.56 -7.96
N ILE A 242 -20.10 -5.14 -9.00
CA ILE A 242 -21.53 -4.81 -8.91
C ILE A 242 -22.33 -6.11 -8.79
N PRO A 243 -23.04 -6.35 -7.63
CA PRO A 243 -23.73 -7.62 -7.39
C PRO A 243 -24.83 -7.91 -8.41
N GLU A 244 -25.55 -6.87 -8.87
CA GLU A 244 -26.68 -6.96 -9.80
C GLU A 244 -26.29 -7.51 -11.17
N LEU A 245 -25.02 -7.37 -11.56
CA LEU A 245 -24.52 -7.88 -12.83
C LEU A 245 -24.19 -9.38 -12.79
N GLY A 246 -24.13 -10.00 -11.60
CA GLY A 246 -23.80 -11.42 -11.44
C GLY A 246 -22.38 -11.82 -11.89
N LEU A 247 -21.58 -10.87 -12.36
CA LEU A 247 -20.25 -11.12 -12.94
C LEU A 247 -19.30 -11.72 -11.91
N LYS A 248 -19.41 -11.34 -10.63
CA LYS A 248 -18.60 -11.89 -9.55
C LYS A 248 -18.80 -13.41 -9.42
N ALA A 249 -20.06 -13.86 -9.36
CA ALA A 249 -20.40 -15.27 -9.21
C ALA A 249 -19.96 -16.08 -10.45
N TRP A 250 -20.17 -15.51 -11.63
CA TRP A 250 -19.76 -16.13 -12.89
C TRP A 250 -18.23 -16.28 -12.99
N LEU A 251 -17.44 -15.23 -12.70
CA LEU A 251 -15.98 -15.28 -12.75
C LEU A 251 -15.40 -16.20 -11.65
N ALA A 252 -15.99 -16.22 -10.45
CA ALA A 252 -15.56 -17.09 -9.36
C ALA A 252 -15.93 -18.56 -9.58
N SER A 253 -16.81 -18.90 -10.54
CA SER A 253 -17.08 -20.28 -10.93
C SER A 253 -15.89 -20.92 -11.66
N PHE A 254 -15.03 -20.11 -12.29
CA PHE A 254 -13.80 -20.57 -12.95
C PHE A 254 -12.68 -20.69 -11.92
N LYS A 255 -12.63 -21.80 -11.22
CA LYS A 255 -11.64 -22.08 -10.18
C LYS A 255 -10.86 -23.35 -10.47
N LEU A 256 -9.59 -23.36 -10.16
CA LEU A 256 -8.76 -24.55 -10.10
C LEU A 256 -8.74 -25.03 -8.64
N SER A 257 -9.31 -26.21 -8.38
CA SER A 257 -9.40 -26.76 -7.03
C SER A 257 -8.53 -28.01 -6.92
N PHE A 258 -7.73 -28.07 -5.87
CA PHE A 258 -6.95 -29.23 -5.46
C PHE A 258 -7.55 -29.73 -4.14
N VAL A 259 -8.05 -30.94 -4.13
CA VAL A 259 -8.69 -31.55 -2.95
C VAL A 259 -7.77 -32.65 -2.44
N ASP A 260 -7.66 -32.75 -1.12
CA ASP A 260 -6.86 -33.79 -0.42
C ASP A 260 -5.44 -33.93 -0.98
N ILE A 261 -4.72 -32.80 -1.01
CA ILE A 261 -3.38 -32.69 -1.57
C ILE A 261 -2.45 -33.71 -0.92
N LEU A 262 -1.73 -34.50 -1.72
CA LEU A 262 -0.85 -35.58 -1.31
C LEU A 262 -1.54 -36.69 -0.47
N GLY A 263 -2.88 -36.80 -0.58
CA GLY A 263 -3.65 -37.81 0.17
C GLY A 263 -4.01 -37.43 1.60
N TYR A 264 -3.71 -36.20 2.02
CA TYR A 264 -4.07 -35.71 3.35
C TYR A 264 -5.48 -35.12 3.32
N GLN A 265 -6.42 -35.77 4.03
CA GLN A 265 -7.81 -35.30 4.13
C GLN A 265 -7.88 -33.89 4.74
N GLY A 266 -8.65 -33.00 4.10
CA GLY A 266 -8.84 -31.62 4.54
C GLY A 266 -7.74 -30.65 4.11
N VAL A 267 -6.65 -31.12 3.47
CA VAL A 267 -5.62 -30.25 2.88
C VAL A 267 -6.02 -29.93 1.44
N SER A 268 -6.77 -28.86 1.26
CA SER A 268 -7.31 -28.46 -0.05
C SER A 268 -6.96 -27.01 -0.35
N ALA A 269 -6.80 -26.65 -1.63
CA ALA A 269 -6.57 -25.31 -2.11
C ALA A 269 -7.40 -25.02 -3.35
N SER A 270 -7.82 -23.76 -3.51
CA SER A 270 -8.51 -23.32 -4.72
C SER A 270 -8.00 -21.97 -5.18
N ILE A 271 -7.93 -21.75 -6.49
CA ILE A 271 -7.49 -20.52 -7.13
C ILE A 271 -8.57 -20.05 -8.10
N ASP A 272 -9.20 -18.92 -7.82
CA ASP A 272 -10.23 -18.28 -8.65
C ASP A 272 -9.56 -17.42 -9.73
N TYR A 273 -8.87 -18.05 -10.68
CA TYR A 273 -7.93 -17.40 -11.59
C TYR A 273 -8.53 -16.35 -12.53
N LEU A 274 -9.84 -16.39 -12.81
CA LEU A 274 -10.51 -15.34 -13.58
C LEU A 274 -11.02 -14.19 -12.70
N PHE A 275 -11.37 -14.48 -11.46
CA PHE A 275 -11.91 -13.46 -10.55
C PHE A 275 -10.81 -12.61 -9.92
N LEU A 276 -9.62 -13.18 -9.69
CA LEU A 276 -8.49 -12.44 -9.13
C LEU A 276 -8.03 -11.32 -10.09
N PRO A 277 -8.12 -10.04 -9.70
CA PRO A 277 -7.87 -8.91 -10.60
C PRO A 277 -6.48 -8.90 -11.18
N GLY A 278 -5.47 -9.22 -10.37
CA GLY A 278 -4.05 -9.22 -10.75
C GLY A 278 -3.63 -10.30 -11.74
N THR A 279 -4.54 -11.20 -12.12
CA THR A 279 -4.26 -12.31 -13.04
C THR A 279 -4.72 -11.95 -14.46
N ILE A 280 -5.76 -12.64 -14.95
CA ILE A 280 -6.23 -12.52 -16.33
C ILE A 280 -6.72 -11.12 -16.69
N PRO A 281 -7.52 -10.39 -15.87
CA PRO A 281 -7.98 -9.05 -16.23
C PRO A 281 -6.83 -8.06 -16.54
N PHE A 282 -5.82 -8.01 -15.67
CA PHE A 282 -4.66 -7.13 -15.88
C PHE A 282 -3.81 -7.58 -17.07
N THR A 283 -3.61 -8.88 -17.24
CA THR A 283 -2.86 -9.43 -18.38
C THR A 283 -3.55 -9.09 -19.71
N LEU A 284 -4.87 -9.21 -19.78
CA LEU A 284 -5.63 -8.83 -20.98
C LEU A 284 -5.49 -7.33 -21.29
N VAL A 285 -5.61 -6.47 -20.28
CA VAL A 285 -5.44 -5.03 -20.50
C VAL A 285 -3.99 -4.69 -20.87
N ALA A 286 -2.98 -5.38 -20.33
CA ALA A 286 -1.59 -5.22 -20.75
C ALA A 286 -1.40 -5.58 -22.23
N ILE A 287 -2.00 -6.67 -22.69
CA ILE A 287 -1.99 -7.07 -24.11
C ILE A 287 -2.72 -6.03 -24.98
N LEU A 288 -3.90 -5.58 -24.57
CA LEU A 288 -4.64 -4.52 -25.27
C LEU A 288 -3.83 -3.21 -25.36
N THR A 289 -3.04 -2.91 -24.33
CA THR A 289 -2.19 -1.71 -24.30
C THR A 289 -1.14 -1.70 -25.42
N ILE A 290 -0.67 -2.85 -25.87
CA ILE A 290 0.26 -2.97 -27.00
C ILE A 290 -0.34 -2.29 -28.25
N GLY A 291 -1.59 -2.60 -28.56
CA GLY A 291 -2.32 -1.98 -29.67
C GLY A 291 -2.70 -0.52 -29.38
N LEU A 292 -3.23 -0.23 -28.19
CA LEU A 292 -3.66 1.10 -27.79
C LEU A 292 -2.52 2.13 -27.84
N HIS A 293 -1.32 1.74 -27.41
CA HIS A 293 -0.13 2.60 -27.41
C HIS A 293 0.73 2.46 -28.66
N SER A 294 0.35 1.59 -29.61
CA SER A 294 1.13 1.29 -30.83
C SER A 294 2.59 0.94 -30.50
N MET A 295 2.78 0.06 -29.50
CA MET A 295 4.11 -0.32 -29.02
C MET A 295 4.89 -1.10 -30.10
N LYS A 296 6.19 -0.86 -30.21
CA LYS A 296 7.06 -1.64 -31.07
C LYS A 296 7.40 -2.98 -30.44
N ALA A 297 7.72 -3.98 -31.26
CA ALA A 297 8.02 -5.33 -30.78
C ALA A 297 9.17 -5.37 -29.74
N ASN A 298 10.18 -4.51 -29.89
CA ASN A 298 11.28 -4.39 -28.94
C ASN A 298 10.80 -3.86 -27.58
N ASP A 299 9.94 -2.83 -27.57
CA ASP A 299 9.39 -2.25 -26.34
C ASP A 299 8.55 -3.28 -25.59
N VAL A 300 7.76 -4.08 -26.35
CA VAL A 300 6.96 -5.19 -25.79
C VAL A 300 7.87 -6.25 -25.19
N LYS A 301 8.92 -6.67 -25.91
CA LYS A 301 9.88 -7.66 -25.40
C LYS A 301 10.57 -7.16 -24.13
N ASP A 302 11.01 -5.91 -24.11
CA ASP A 302 11.69 -5.32 -22.95
C ASP A 302 10.74 -5.19 -21.74
N ALA A 303 9.47 -4.82 -21.97
CA ALA A 303 8.47 -4.77 -20.92
C ALA A 303 8.23 -6.16 -20.30
N TRP A 304 8.04 -7.20 -21.10
CA TRP A 304 7.81 -8.56 -20.61
C TRP A 304 9.04 -9.14 -19.92
N THR A 305 10.23 -9.02 -20.50
CA THR A 305 11.47 -9.52 -19.88
C THR A 305 11.76 -8.85 -18.55
N THR A 306 11.57 -7.53 -18.48
CA THR A 306 11.72 -6.77 -17.22
C THR A 306 10.69 -7.21 -16.18
N THR A 307 9.44 -7.43 -16.58
CA THR A 307 8.38 -7.90 -15.69
C THR A 307 8.71 -9.26 -15.10
N PHE A 308 9.05 -10.25 -15.93
CA PHE A 308 9.44 -11.58 -15.45
C PHE A 308 10.68 -11.56 -14.56
N ALA A 309 11.68 -10.76 -14.88
CA ALA A 309 12.85 -10.60 -14.02
C ALA A 309 12.49 -10.02 -12.64
N LYS A 310 11.61 -9.01 -12.60
CA LYS A 310 11.14 -8.40 -11.34
C LYS A 310 10.22 -9.32 -10.55
N MET A 311 9.46 -10.21 -11.18
CA MET A 311 8.57 -11.16 -10.50
C MET A 311 9.31 -12.29 -9.79
N LYS A 312 10.53 -12.64 -10.21
CA LYS A 312 11.25 -13.80 -9.68
C LYS A 312 11.43 -13.76 -8.17
N ALA A 313 11.92 -12.67 -7.61
CA ALA A 313 12.17 -12.54 -6.17
C ALA A 313 10.87 -12.53 -5.33
N PRO A 314 9.84 -11.73 -5.67
CA PRO A 314 8.55 -11.79 -4.98
C PRO A 314 7.89 -13.17 -5.03
N THR A 315 7.98 -13.87 -6.16
CA THR A 315 7.41 -15.22 -6.30
C THR A 315 8.07 -16.20 -5.34
N ILE A 316 9.41 -16.25 -5.30
CA ILE A 316 10.15 -17.13 -4.37
C ILE A 316 9.81 -16.78 -2.92
N ALA A 317 9.78 -15.49 -2.58
CA ALA A 317 9.46 -15.03 -1.25
C ALA A 317 8.03 -15.43 -0.81
N LEU A 318 7.04 -15.31 -1.72
CA LEU A 318 5.67 -15.70 -1.44
C LEU A 318 5.54 -17.22 -1.24
N PHE A 319 6.17 -18.04 -2.09
CA PHE A 319 6.15 -19.50 -1.90
C PHE A 319 6.75 -19.91 -0.55
N ALA A 320 7.90 -19.35 -0.17
CA ALA A 320 8.53 -19.62 1.11
C ALA A 320 7.66 -19.15 2.30
N ALA A 321 7.08 -17.94 2.18
CA ALA A 321 6.22 -17.37 3.22
C ALA A 321 4.95 -18.18 3.43
N VAL A 322 4.26 -18.60 2.36
CA VAL A 322 3.04 -19.42 2.47
C VAL A 322 3.33 -20.77 3.11
N ALA A 323 4.44 -21.41 2.77
CA ALA A 323 4.87 -22.66 3.42
C ALA A 323 5.12 -22.45 4.92
N LEU A 324 5.86 -21.40 5.30
CA LEU A 324 6.14 -21.05 6.69
C LEU A 324 4.84 -20.77 7.48
N VAL A 325 3.93 -19.99 6.90
CA VAL A 325 2.61 -19.70 7.49
C VAL A 325 1.81 -20.98 7.73
N SER A 326 1.82 -21.89 6.77
CA SER A 326 1.10 -23.16 6.87
C SER A 326 1.64 -24.01 8.03
N ILE A 327 2.97 -24.10 8.19
CA ILE A 327 3.62 -24.80 9.32
C ILE A 327 3.30 -24.09 10.65
N PHE A 328 3.42 -22.79 10.70
CA PHE A 328 3.15 -21.97 11.89
C PHE A 328 1.72 -22.16 12.40
N ARG A 329 0.74 -22.10 11.49
CA ARG A 329 -0.68 -22.31 11.82
C ARG A 329 -1.00 -23.76 12.11
N GLY A 330 -0.47 -24.70 11.32
CA GLY A 330 -0.69 -26.13 11.47
C GLY A 330 -0.02 -26.77 12.68
N SER A 331 0.84 -26.02 13.40
CA SER A 331 1.58 -26.54 14.56
C SER A 331 0.71 -27.01 15.72
N GLY A 332 -0.60 -26.64 15.73
CA GLY A 332 -1.56 -27.18 16.70
C GLY A 332 -1.98 -28.63 16.43
N VAL A 333 -1.70 -29.18 15.25
CA VAL A 333 -1.88 -30.59 14.93
C VAL A 333 -0.60 -31.32 15.39
N ASN A 334 -0.58 -31.74 16.65
CA ASN A 334 0.58 -32.41 17.27
C ASN A 334 0.15 -33.44 18.30
N ASP A 335 0.97 -34.48 18.49
CA ASP A 335 0.69 -35.59 19.42
C ASP A 335 0.82 -35.18 20.89
N ALA A 336 1.44 -34.04 21.19
CA ALA A 336 1.63 -33.51 22.54
C ALA A 336 0.43 -32.74 23.09
N GLY A 337 -0.65 -32.53 22.27
CA GLY A 337 -1.84 -31.75 22.66
C GLY A 337 -1.52 -30.27 22.95
N MET A 338 -0.45 -29.74 22.38
CA MET A 338 -0.02 -28.36 22.58
C MET A 338 -0.83 -27.41 21.69
N ASP A 339 -1.03 -26.20 22.18
CA ASP A 339 -1.61 -25.11 21.37
C ASP A 339 -0.75 -24.85 20.11
N SER A 340 -1.37 -24.36 19.06
CA SER A 340 -0.63 -23.85 17.90
C SER A 340 0.33 -22.73 18.31
N MET A 341 1.46 -22.58 17.59
CA MET A 341 2.42 -21.50 17.88
C MET A 341 1.76 -20.10 17.93
N PRO A 342 0.84 -19.72 16.98
CA PRO A 342 0.13 -18.45 17.10
C PRO A 342 -0.66 -18.32 18.40
N LEU A 343 -1.41 -19.35 18.78
CA LEU A 343 -2.24 -19.33 19.98
C LEU A 343 -1.42 -19.29 21.27
N ALA A 344 -0.34 -20.06 21.34
CA ALA A 344 0.57 -20.05 22.50
C ALA A 344 1.22 -18.66 22.68
N LEU A 345 1.66 -18.05 21.57
CA LEU A 345 2.20 -16.69 21.58
C LEU A 345 1.13 -15.67 22.00
N ALA A 346 -0.09 -15.81 21.48
CA ALA A 346 -1.19 -14.92 21.83
C ALA A 346 -1.54 -14.99 23.32
N LYS A 347 -1.65 -16.19 23.91
CA LYS A 347 -1.89 -16.37 25.34
C LYS A 347 -0.81 -15.70 26.21
N THR A 348 0.46 -15.88 25.83
CA THR A 348 1.59 -15.30 26.56
C THR A 348 1.59 -13.77 26.49
N LEU A 349 1.44 -13.22 25.30
CA LEU A 349 1.43 -11.76 25.11
C LEU A 349 0.18 -11.11 25.69
N ALA A 350 -0.99 -11.76 25.61
CA ALA A 350 -2.20 -11.26 26.24
C ALA A 350 -2.04 -11.12 27.77
N ALA A 351 -1.39 -12.09 28.41
CA ALA A 351 -1.10 -12.03 29.83
C ALA A 351 -0.13 -10.89 30.20
N LEU A 352 0.79 -10.53 29.31
CA LEU A 352 1.78 -9.46 29.51
C LEU A 352 1.25 -8.06 29.21
N THR A 353 0.45 -7.91 28.16
CA THR A 353 0.03 -6.61 27.64
C THR A 353 -1.37 -6.19 28.09
N GLY A 354 -2.26 -7.16 28.32
CA GLY A 354 -3.65 -6.90 28.72
C GLY A 354 -4.34 -5.88 27.82
N GLU A 355 -4.96 -4.88 28.43
CA GLU A 355 -5.72 -3.82 27.75
C GLU A 355 -4.86 -2.90 26.86
N ALA A 356 -3.53 -2.92 27.00
CA ALA A 356 -2.66 -2.12 26.14
C ALA A 356 -2.48 -2.69 24.71
N TRP A 357 -2.99 -3.90 24.44
CA TRP A 357 -2.78 -4.55 23.14
C TRP A 357 -3.25 -3.75 21.93
N PRO A 358 -4.40 -3.07 21.92
CA PRO A 358 -4.82 -2.28 20.76
C PRO A 358 -3.80 -1.22 20.35
N ALA A 359 -3.05 -0.64 21.31
CA ALA A 359 -1.97 0.31 21.03
C ALA A 359 -0.75 -0.32 20.37
N LEU A 360 -0.56 -1.63 20.52
CA LEU A 360 0.62 -2.36 20.05
C LEU A 360 0.35 -3.17 18.77
N ALA A 361 -0.89 -3.51 18.48
CA ALA A 361 -1.28 -4.40 17.39
C ALA A 361 -0.72 -3.98 16.03
N SER A 362 -0.74 -2.68 15.72
CA SER A 362 -0.23 -2.14 14.45
C SER A 362 1.29 -2.30 14.31
N TYR A 363 2.05 -2.27 15.41
CA TYR A 363 3.50 -2.46 15.35
C TYR A 363 3.88 -3.90 14.98
N VAL A 364 3.06 -4.88 15.36
CA VAL A 364 3.24 -6.28 14.92
C VAL A 364 3.07 -6.39 13.41
N GLY A 365 2.04 -5.74 12.86
CA GLY A 365 1.86 -5.64 11.42
C GLY A 365 3.04 -4.97 10.73
N GLY A 366 3.52 -3.87 11.30
CA GLY A 366 4.70 -3.13 10.82
C GLY A 366 5.97 -3.96 10.82
N LEU A 367 6.20 -4.73 11.89
CA LEU A 367 7.33 -5.66 11.99
C LEU A 367 7.23 -6.77 10.93
N GLY A 368 6.03 -7.32 10.72
CA GLY A 368 5.77 -8.32 9.68
C GLY A 368 6.12 -7.80 8.29
N ALA A 369 5.66 -6.60 7.93
CA ALA A 369 5.96 -5.99 6.64
C ALA A 369 7.45 -5.60 6.51
N PHE A 370 8.10 -5.14 7.58
CA PHE A 370 9.53 -4.85 7.61
C PHE A 370 10.37 -6.08 7.24
N ILE A 371 10.04 -7.24 7.84
CA ILE A 371 10.78 -8.49 7.64
C ILE A 371 10.48 -9.10 6.27
N THR A 372 9.20 -9.14 5.88
CA THR A 372 8.75 -9.91 4.70
C THR A 372 8.76 -9.11 3.41
N GLY A 373 8.76 -7.80 3.50
CA GLY A 373 8.68 -6.94 2.34
C GLY A 373 7.27 -6.69 1.81
N SER A 374 6.23 -7.15 2.51
CA SER A 374 4.86 -7.13 1.99
C SER A 374 3.82 -7.05 3.10
N ASN A 375 2.86 -6.14 2.96
CA ASN A 375 1.70 -6.10 3.84
C ASN A 375 0.86 -7.39 3.75
N THR A 376 0.63 -7.90 2.55
CA THR A 376 -0.09 -9.17 2.34
C THR A 376 0.55 -10.32 3.13
N VAL A 377 1.88 -10.43 3.07
CA VAL A 377 2.59 -11.50 3.79
C VAL A 377 2.58 -11.24 5.30
N SER A 378 2.68 -10.00 5.74
CA SER A 378 2.51 -9.64 7.15
C SER A 378 1.14 -10.08 7.68
N ASP A 379 0.08 -9.84 6.92
CA ASP A 379 -1.28 -10.22 7.31
C ASP A 379 -1.46 -11.75 7.26
N LEU A 380 -0.89 -12.44 6.28
CA LEU A 380 -0.85 -13.90 6.24
C LEU A 380 -0.19 -14.50 7.49
N LEU A 381 0.91 -13.90 7.98
CA LEU A 381 1.64 -14.37 9.15
C LEU A 381 0.89 -14.11 10.45
N PHE A 382 0.34 -12.92 10.61
CA PHE A 382 -0.09 -12.42 11.91
C PHE A 382 -1.61 -12.24 12.06
N SER A 383 -2.44 -12.37 11.02
CA SER A 383 -3.89 -12.18 11.15
C SER A 383 -4.53 -13.15 12.13
N GLN A 384 -4.15 -14.43 12.11
CA GLN A 384 -4.64 -15.40 13.07
C GLN A 384 -4.17 -15.12 14.48
N PHE A 385 -2.90 -14.75 14.65
CA PHE A 385 -2.38 -14.33 15.94
C PHE A 385 -3.16 -13.14 16.52
N GLN A 386 -3.45 -12.12 15.70
CA GLN A 386 -4.26 -10.97 16.13
C GLN A 386 -5.70 -11.34 16.47
N TRP A 387 -6.28 -12.27 15.71
CA TRP A 387 -7.59 -12.85 16.02
C TRP A 387 -7.60 -13.55 17.38
N ASP A 388 -6.59 -14.37 17.64
CA ASP A 388 -6.43 -15.10 18.90
C ASP A 388 -6.21 -14.14 20.07
N MET A 389 -5.39 -13.09 19.88
CA MET A 389 -5.19 -12.01 20.86
C MET A 389 -6.53 -11.31 21.20
N ALA A 390 -7.28 -10.89 20.17
CA ALA A 390 -8.57 -10.24 20.36
C ALA A 390 -9.57 -11.17 21.11
N THR A 391 -9.52 -12.48 20.81
CA THR A 391 -10.36 -13.48 21.49
C THR A 391 -9.98 -13.63 22.96
N GLN A 392 -8.68 -13.72 23.28
CA GLN A 392 -8.19 -13.85 24.67
C GLN A 392 -8.53 -12.60 25.51
N LEU A 393 -8.40 -11.43 24.92
CA LEU A 393 -8.63 -10.14 25.57
C LEU A 393 -10.09 -9.66 25.48
N LYS A 394 -10.96 -10.39 24.77
CA LYS A 394 -12.37 -10.06 24.55
C LYS A 394 -12.58 -8.72 23.82
N PHE A 395 -11.66 -8.37 22.92
CA PHE A 395 -11.77 -7.22 22.04
C PHE A 395 -12.46 -7.55 20.72
N SER A 396 -12.90 -6.52 19.97
CA SER A 396 -13.38 -6.70 18.59
C SER A 396 -12.24 -7.24 17.72
N LYS A 397 -12.49 -8.39 17.10
CA LYS A 397 -11.55 -9.06 16.20
C LYS A 397 -11.32 -8.24 14.95
N GLU A 398 -12.37 -7.59 14.47
CA GLU A 398 -12.35 -6.74 13.27
C GLU A 398 -11.42 -5.55 13.47
N ILE A 399 -11.46 -4.90 14.61
CA ILE A 399 -10.62 -3.73 14.94
C ILE A 399 -9.15 -4.14 15.09
N ILE A 400 -8.88 -5.22 15.83
CA ILE A 400 -7.51 -5.67 16.07
C ILE A 400 -6.85 -6.19 14.77
N VAL A 401 -7.60 -6.92 13.94
CA VAL A 401 -7.13 -7.37 12.64
C VAL A 401 -6.97 -6.19 11.67
N ALA A 402 -7.84 -5.16 11.74
CA ALA A 402 -7.64 -3.94 10.98
C ALA A 402 -6.36 -3.19 11.40
N ALA A 403 -6.09 -3.10 12.71
CA ALA A 403 -4.84 -2.51 13.20
C ALA A 403 -3.60 -3.29 12.71
N GLN A 404 -3.68 -4.63 12.59
CA GLN A 404 -2.65 -5.44 11.93
C GLN A 404 -2.43 -5.04 10.47
N ALA A 405 -3.49 -4.96 9.67
CA ALA A 405 -3.41 -4.63 8.24
C ALA A 405 -2.91 -3.19 8.01
N VAL A 406 -3.33 -2.24 8.85
CA VAL A 406 -2.80 -0.87 8.85
C VAL A 406 -1.33 -0.85 9.26
N GLY A 407 -0.98 -1.65 10.25
CA GLY A 407 0.40 -1.86 10.68
C GLY A 407 1.30 -2.34 9.55
N GLY A 408 0.86 -3.35 8.83
CA GLY A 408 1.57 -3.85 7.65
C GLY A 408 1.73 -2.75 6.58
N GLY A 409 0.70 -1.92 6.38
CA GLY A 409 0.77 -0.75 5.49
C GLY A 409 1.82 0.27 5.94
N MET A 410 1.82 0.66 7.22
CA MET A 410 2.82 1.62 7.73
C MET A 410 4.24 1.05 7.72
N GLY A 411 4.40 -0.28 7.92
CA GLY A 411 5.69 -0.96 7.88
C GLY A 411 6.37 -0.91 6.51
N ASN A 412 5.60 -0.65 5.47
CA ASN A 412 6.09 -0.57 4.09
C ASN A 412 7.11 0.56 3.89
N MET A 413 7.04 1.65 4.69
CA MET A 413 8.00 2.76 4.59
C MET A 413 9.39 2.43 5.14
N ILE A 414 9.51 1.43 6.02
CA ILE A 414 10.78 0.96 6.57
C ILE A 414 11.22 -0.40 6.00
N CYS A 415 10.39 -1.00 5.16
CA CYS A 415 10.60 -2.31 4.57
C CYS A 415 11.88 -2.33 3.73
N ILE A 416 12.78 -3.26 4.05
CA ILE A 416 14.10 -3.39 3.39
C ILE A 416 13.92 -3.53 1.87
N HIS A 417 12.98 -4.33 1.42
CA HIS A 417 12.74 -4.62 0.00
C HIS A 417 12.37 -3.36 -0.79
N ASN A 418 11.44 -2.56 -0.26
CA ASN A 418 11.00 -1.32 -0.89
C ASN A 418 12.11 -0.25 -0.89
N VAL A 419 12.84 -0.17 0.22
CA VAL A 419 13.97 0.78 0.34
C VAL A 419 15.06 0.44 -0.68
N VAL A 420 15.44 -0.83 -0.82
CA VAL A 420 16.42 -1.28 -1.82
C VAL A 420 15.93 -1.00 -3.23
N ALA A 421 14.66 -1.29 -3.53
CA ALA A 421 14.08 -1.04 -4.85
C ALA A 421 14.09 0.46 -5.22
N VAL A 422 13.74 1.34 -4.27
CA VAL A 422 13.77 2.79 -4.49
C VAL A 422 15.20 3.29 -4.61
N CYS A 423 16.13 2.84 -3.76
CA CYS A 423 17.55 3.18 -3.85
C CYS A 423 18.11 2.87 -5.24
N ALA A 424 17.79 1.70 -5.79
CA ALA A 424 18.27 1.28 -7.10
C ALA A 424 17.81 2.22 -8.22
N VAL A 425 16.54 2.68 -8.19
CA VAL A 425 15.96 3.52 -9.25
C VAL A 425 16.32 5.00 -9.16
N VAL A 426 16.80 5.47 -8.00
CA VAL A 426 17.27 6.87 -7.82
C VAL A 426 18.80 6.98 -7.65
N GLY A 427 19.51 5.85 -7.77
CA GLY A 427 20.98 5.82 -7.70
C GLY A 427 21.56 5.96 -6.30
N LEU A 428 20.84 5.55 -5.25
CA LEU A 428 21.23 5.61 -3.83
C LEU A 428 21.66 4.25 -3.26
N SER A 429 22.06 3.29 -4.09
CA SER A 429 22.51 1.98 -3.60
C SER A 429 23.64 2.15 -2.57
N GLY A 430 23.49 1.47 -1.43
CA GLY A 430 24.38 1.59 -0.26
C GLY A 430 23.96 2.64 0.77
N SER A 431 22.86 3.38 0.52
CA SER A 431 22.31 4.37 1.47
C SER A 431 21.02 3.89 2.17
N GLU A 432 20.67 2.62 2.03
CA GLU A 432 19.41 2.02 2.51
C GLU A 432 19.25 2.23 4.02
N GLY A 433 20.30 2.01 4.82
CA GLY A 433 20.26 2.20 6.27
C GLY A 433 19.99 3.66 6.67
N MET A 434 20.44 4.63 5.88
CA MET A 434 20.15 6.04 6.14
C MET A 434 18.68 6.37 5.86
N ILE A 435 18.10 5.81 4.81
CA ILE A 435 16.68 5.96 4.49
C ILE A 435 15.83 5.36 5.61
N ILE A 436 16.10 4.10 6.00
CA ILE A 436 15.37 3.42 7.08
C ILE A 436 15.43 4.24 8.37
N LYS A 437 16.61 4.74 8.76
CA LYS A 437 16.76 5.59 9.94
C LYS A 437 15.87 6.83 9.89
N LYS A 438 15.67 7.42 8.71
CA LYS A 438 14.84 8.63 8.54
C LYS A 438 13.36 8.30 8.46
N THR A 439 12.97 7.18 7.84
CA THR A 439 11.57 6.76 7.73
C THR A 439 11.04 6.08 9.00
N PHE A 440 11.93 5.70 9.92
CA PHE A 440 11.57 5.11 11.21
C PHE A 440 10.74 6.08 12.09
N TRP A 441 11.03 7.38 12.05
CA TRP A 441 10.27 8.35 12.84
C TRP A 441 8.82 8.53 12.38
N PRO A 442 8.53 8.73 11.06
CA PRO A 442 7.15 8.68 10.58
C PRO A 442 6.46 7.35 10.88
N PHE A 443 7.16 6.23 10.81
CA PHE A 443 6.63 4.92 11.18
C PHE A 443 6.18 4.87 12.66
N LEU A 444 7.02 5.32 13.59
CA LEU A 444 6.64 5.39 15.00
C LEU A 444 5.43 6.30 15.25
N LEU A 445 5.44 7.48 14.65
CA LEU A 445 4.32 8.42 14.74
C LEU A 445 3.02 7.79 14.23
N TYR A 446 3.09 7.08 13.12
CA TYR A 446 1.95 6.38 12.55
C TYR A 446 1.38 5.36 13.52
N GLY A 447 2.22 4.48 14.06
CA GLY A 447 1.80 3.44 14.99
C GLY A 447 1.17 4.01 16.27
N ILE A 448 1.69 5.11 16.80
CA ILE A 448 1.11 5.81 17.96
C ILE A 448 -0.31 6.28 17.64
N ILE A 449 -0.52 6.94 16.49
CA ILE A 449 -1.82 7.47 16.11
C ILE A 449 -2.82 6.33 15.86
N VAL A 450 -2.41 5.29 15.13
CA VAL A 450 -3.23 4.09 14.91
C VAL A 450 -3.58 3.42 16.22
N GLY A 451 -2.62 3.30 17.15
CA GLY A 451 -2.85 2.76 18.48
C GLY A 451 -3.88 3.55 19.28
N ILE A 452 -3.81 4.88 19.26
CA ILE A 452 -4.79 5.75 19.90
C ILE A 452 -6.19 5.52 19.32
N ILE A 453 -6.30 5.44 17.98
CA ILE A 453 -7.57 5.20 17.29
C ILE A 453 -8.09 3.81 17.62
N ALA A 454 -7.25 2.78 17.58
CA ALA A 454 -7.61 1.41 17.90
C ALA A 454 -8.12 1.30 19.34
N CYS A 455 -7.45 1.93 20.32
CA CYS A 455 -7.95 2.03 21.70
C CYS A 455 -9.32 2.71 21.75
N GLY A 456 -9.49 3.86 21.09
CA GLY A 456 -10.77 4.58 21.09
C GLY A 456 -11.92 3.85 20.40
N LEU A 457 -11.63 2.90 19.52
CA LEU A 457 -12.64 2.05 18.87
C LEU A 457 -12.96 0.79 19.67
N VAL A 458 -12.03 0.32 20.53
CA VAL A 458 -12.19 -0.88 21.36
C VAL A 458 -12.87 -0.56 22.68
N PHE A 459 -12.58 0.58 23.29
CA PHE A 459 -13.11 1.06 24.57
C PHE A 459 -14.17 2.15 24.38
#